data_2b5cfa735d2750ceaac55e9a276d5d23
#
_entry.id   2b5cfa735d2750ceaac55e9a276d5d23
#
_cell.length_a   1.000
_cell.length_b   1.000
_cell.length_c   1.000
_cell.angle_alpha   90.00
_cell.angle_beta   90.00
_cell.angle_gamma   90.00
#
_symmetry.space_group_name_H-M   'P 1'
#
loop_
_entity.id
_entity.type
_entity.pdbx_description
1 polymer ?
#
loop_
_entity_poly.entity_id
_entity_poly.type
_entity_poly.pdbx_seq_one_letter_code
_entity_poly.pdbx_strand_id
1 'polypeptide(L)'
;MIEAAMIWNEPNNKSHWDPEFDPDWTIFADMVVRAGNAIASVNPGVKRVLGGMSPIDPHWVNRMRALGAIDAVDVVAVHGFPLDWNLWPIHAWPDKIAEIEAVVPDKEIWATEVGVGSFGAEEVQVFGVRRTAELLLDRVPRVFWYSLFDLPQEWGATTRHREAEGSSYYRHFYLGLIRADGTPKAALEDYAQVADRMGLMQWFHFEDPRLDDAVAWMKRLGVRHLRTGLSWADSFRPNALDWFDRQMEALADFDTTVTFCFTPEHLGEGRHHTSPPRDPQQFADFCAWMIDRYAPGQGARAPVAAPEVPAGFEPEAPEFSTLHLNRDERLAAERSAA
;
A
#
# COMPACT_ATOMS: atom_id res chain seq x y z
N MET A 1 -0.20 -16.81 1.00
CA MET A 1 1.32 -16.83 1.16
C MET A 1 1.86 -15.50 0.66
N ILE A 2 2.91 -14.92 1.27
CA ILE A 2 3.53 -13.70 0.73
C ILE A 2 4.26 -14.02 -0.57
N GLU A 3 3.75 -13.51 -1.69
CA GLU A 3 4.35 -13.59 -3.02
C GLU A 3 5.41 -12.49 -3.21
N ALA A 4 5.10 -11.29 -2.69
CA ALA A 4 5.93 -10.13 -2.87
C ALA A 4 5.90 -9.19 -1.64
N ALA A 5 7.02 -8.52 -1.41
CA ALA A 5 7.19 -7.48 -0.42
C ALA A 5 7.37 -6.13 -1.13
N MET A 6 6.42 -5.24 -0.93
CA MET A 6 6.45 -3.89 -1.49
C MET A 6 7.08 -2.94 -0.48
N ILE A 7 8.18 -2.31 -0.89
CA ILE A 7 8.96 -1.40 -0.06
C ILE A 7 8.38 -0.01 -0.19
N TRP A 8 7.67 0.43 0.83
CA TRP A 8 6.95 1.70 0.90
C TRP A 8 5.72 1.80 -0.02
N ASN A 9 5.01 2.95 0.07
CA ASN A 9 3.86 3.32 -0.74
C ASN A 9 4.02 4.75 -1.27
N GLU A 10 3.84 4.96 -2.58
CA GLU A 10 3.85 6.25 -3.27
C GLU A 10 4.98 7.22 -2.86
N PRO A 11 6.25 6.77 -2.88
CA PRO A 11 7.36 7.55 -2.32
C PRO A 11 7.65 8.86 -3.06
N ASN A 12 7.18 9.02 -4.28
CA ASN A 12 7.30 10.27 -5.05
C ASN A 12 6.12 11.23 -4.83
N ASN A 13 5.16 10.83 -3.98
CA ASN A 13 4.03 11.66 -3.57
C ASN A 13 4.33 12.28 -2.19
N LYS A 14 4.26 13.61 -2.11
CA LYS A 14 4.53 14.35 -0.87
C LYS A 14 3.59 13.98 0.30
N SER A 15 2.45 13.36 0.02
CA SER A 15 1.53 12.86 1.06
C SER A 15 2.01 11.57 1.71
N HIS A 16 2.93 10.84 1.05
CA HIS A 16 3.42 9.54 1.51
C HIS A 16 4.91 9.50 1.86
N TRP A 17 5.68 10.49 1.39
CA TRP A 17 7.08 10.69 1.75
C TRP A 17 7.36 12.17 1.91
N ASP A 18 7.91 12.57 3.05
CA ASP A 18 8.09 13.98 3.36
C ASP A 18 9.34 14.56 2.70
N PRO A 19 9.18 15.39 1.64
CA PRO A 19 10.29 15.95 0.90
C PRO A 19 11.06 17.03 1.69
N GLU A 20 10.57 17.49 2.84
CA GLU A 20 11.31 18.46 3.67
C GLU A 20 12.55 17.80 4.30
N PHE A 21 12.49 16.49 4.56
CA PHE A 21 13.59 15.72 5.16
C PHE A 21 14.42 14.96 4.14
N ASP A 22 13.88 14.64 2.97
CA ASP A 22 14.59 13.91 1.91
C ASP A 22 14.19 14.43 0.52
N PRO A 23 14.57 15.67 0.17
CA PRO A 23 14.17 16.31 -1.09
C PRO A 23 14.72 15.60 -2.33
N ASP A 24 15.80 14.85 -2.18
CA ASP A 24 16.50 14.14 -3.25
C ASP A 24 16.27 12.63 -3.27
N TRP A 25 15.42 12.10 -2.39
CA TRP A 25 15.17 10.66 -2.19
C TRP A 25 16.44 9.83 -1.91
N THR A 26 17.47 10.42 -1.31
CA THR A 26 18.70 9.70 -0.99
C THR A 26 18.53 8.77 0.19
N ILE A 27 17.75 9.17 1.22
CA ILE A 27 17.39 8.33 2.36
C ILE A 27 16.46 7.21 1.89
N PHE A 28 15.46 7.55 1.04
CA PHE A 28 14.55 6.57 0.47
C PHE A 28 15.29 5.49 -0.32
N ALA A 29 16.20 5.89 -1.20
CA ALA A 29 16.97 4.96 -2.03
C ALA A 29 17.86 4.02 -1.17
N ASP A 30 18.56 4.55 -0.15
CA ASP A 30 19.35 3.74 0.78
C ASP A 30 18.45 2.76 1.56
N MET A 31 17.29 3.21 2.00
CA MET A 31 16.28 2.35 2.65
C MET A 31 15.83 1.21 1.73
N VAL A 32 15.54 1.49 0.46
CA VAL A 32 15.15 0.46 -0.53
C VAL A 32 16.27 -0.55 -0.74
N VAL A 33 17.52 -0.10 -0.88
CA VAL A 33 18.68 -0.99 -1.07
C VAL A 33 18.85 -1.91 0.13
N ARG A 34 18.80 -1.37 1.35
CA ARG A 34 18.93 -2.16 2.56
C ARG A 34 17.78 -3.14 2.75
N ALA A 35 16.54 -2.68 2.60
CA ALA A 35 15.35 -3.52 2.72
C ALA A 35 15.32 -4.62 1.66
N GLY A 36 15.63 -4.30 0.40
CA GLY A 36 15.70 -5.27 -0.67
C GLY A 36 16.73 -6.38 -0.41
N ASN A 37 17.93 -6.01 0.06
CA ASN A 37 18.97 -6.96 0.44
C ASN A 37 18.57 -7.79 1.66
N ALA A 38 17.96 -7.19 2.67
CA ALA A 38 17.49 -7.86 3.88
C ALA A 38 16.40 -8.89 3.55
N ILE A 39 15.38 -8.52 2.74
CA ILE A 39 14.34 -9.44 2.27
C ILE A 39 14.97 -10.62 1.51
N ALA A 40 15.87 -10.36 0.55
CA ALA A 40 16.51 -11.40 -0.25
C ALA A 40 17.37 -12.34 0.60
N SER A 41 18.01 -11.85 1.67
CA SER A 41 18.80 -12.67 2.60
C SER A 41 17.93 -13.64 3.40
N VAL A 42 16.67 -13.27 3.64
CA VAL A 42 15.70 -14.08 4.40
C VAL A 42 15.02 -15.08 3.47
N ASN A 43 14.45 -14.60 2.38
CA ASN A 43 13.79 -15.44 1.39
C ASN A 43 13.96 -14.86 -0.02
N PRO A 44 14.90 -15.38 -0.82
CA PRO A 44 15.11 -14.90 -2.19
C PRO A 44 13.93 -15.23 -3.15
N GLY A 45 12.97 -16.05 -2.72
CA GLY A 45 11.77 -16.38 -3.48
C GLY A 45 10.67 -15.32 -3.38
N VAL A 46 10.74 -14.40 -2.41
CA VAL A 46 9.81 -13.28 -2.28
C VAL A 46 10.25 -12.16 -3.22
N LYS A 47 9.38 -11.76 -4.15
CA LYS A 47 9.68 -10.64 -5.04
C LYS A 47 9.74 -9.32 -4.27
N ARG A 48 10.74 -8.51 -4.57
CA ARG A 48 10.93 -7.18 -3.98
C ARG A 48 10.36 -6.15 -4.93
N VAL A 49 9.39 -5.37 -4.46
CA VAL A 49 8.66 -4.40 -5.26
C VAL A 49 9.02 -2.99 -4.79
N LEU A 50 9.50 -2.14 -5.70
CA LEU A 50 9.64 -0.72 -5.41
C LEU A 50 8.24 -0.12 -5.23
N GLY A 51 8.00 0.62 -4.16
CA GLY A 51 6.70 1.19 -3.83
C GLY A 51 6.02 1.89 -5.00
N GLY A 52 4.74 1.63 -5.20
CA GLY A 52 3.99 2.12 -6.35
C GLY A 52 4.06 3.64 -6.46
N MET A 53 4.58 4.13 -7.57
CA MET A 53 4.73 5.57 -7.77
C MET A 53 3.41 6.22 -8.17
N SER A 54 3.14 7.39 -7.62
CA SER A 54 2.03 8.26 -7.97
C SER A 54 2.44 9.74 -7.83
N PRO A 55 2.46 10.53 -8.91
CA PRO A 55 2.16 10.16 -10.30
C PRO A 55 3.18 9.21 -10.93
N ILE A 56 2.81 8.59 -12.06
CA ILE A 56 3.75 7.81 -12.88
C ILE A 56 4.79 8.77 -13.46
N ASP A 57 6.07 8.59 -13.06
CA ASP A 57 7.16 9.52 -13.37
C ASP A 57 8.45 8.78 -13.76
N PRO A 58 8.74 8.68 -15.07
CA PRO A 58 9.99 8.09 -15.56
C PRO A 58 11.25 8.80 -15.06
N HIS A 59 11.19 10.11 -14.78
CA HIS A 59 12.35 10.86 -14.27
C HIS A 59 12.68 10.46 -12.84
N TRP A 60 11.65 10.24 -12.00
CA TRP A 60 11.86 9.72 -10.66
C TRP A 60 12.44 8.30 -10.69
N VAL A 61 11.99 7.41 -11.59
CA VAL A 61 12.56 6.08 -11.76
C VAL A 61 14.05 6.14 -12.16
N ASN A 62 14.41 7.03 -13.10
CA ASN A 62 15.80 7.28 -13.46
C ASN A 62 16.62 7.77 -12.26
N ARG A 63 16.05 8.61 -11.39
CA ARG A 63 16.69 9.02 -10.14
C ARG A 63 16.93 7.83 -9.22
N MET A 64 15.94 6.95 -9.02
CA MET A 64 16.07 5.73 -8.24
C MET A 64 17.13 4.78 -8.80
N ARG A 65 17.24 4.67 -10.14
CA ARG A 65 18.30 3.90 -10.79
C ARG A 65 19.68 4.50 -10.49
N ALA A 66 19.81 5.79 -10.63
CA ALA A 66 21.09 6.50 -10.34
C ALA A 66 21.54 6.35 -8.89
N LEU A 67 20.61 6.18 -7.95
CA LEU A 67 20.85 5.94 -6.52
C LEU A 67 20.99 4.45 -6.16
N GLY A 68 20.88 3.52 -7.12
CA GLY A 68 21.03 2.08 -6.91
C GLY A 68 19.78 1.35 -6.41
N ALA A 69 18.67 2.04 -6.15
CA ALA A 69 17.44 1.42 -5.63
C ALA A 69 16.82 0.42 -6.61
N ILE A 70 16.89 0.67 -7.92
CA ILE A 70 16.33 -0.23 -8.95
C ILE A 70 17.05 -1.59 -8.95
N ASP A 71 18.35 -1.63 -8.66
CA ASP A 71 19.11 -2.89 -8.65
C ASP A 71 18.73 -3.79 -7.46
N ALA A 72 18.18 -3.21 -6.40
CA ALA A 72 17.77 -3.93 -5.19
C ALA A 72 16.35 -4.52 -5.26
N VAL A 73 15.60 -4.27 -6.34
CA VAL A 73 14.20 -4.72 -6.52
C VAL A 73 14.03 -5.55 -7.79
N ASP A 74 12.98 -6.37 -7.83
CA ASP A 74 12.62 -7.22 -8.96
C ASP A 74 11.53 -6.57 -9.82
N VAL A 75 10.71 -5.71 -9.18
CA VAL A 75 9.50 -5.12 -9.75
C VAL A 75 9.50 -3.61 -9.50
N VAL A 76 9.09 -2.85 -10.51
CA VAL A 76 8.75 -1.43 -10.38
C VAL A 76 7.23 -1.28 -10.43
N ALA A 77 6.63 -0.74 -9.39
CA ALA A 77 5.19 -0.61 -9.29
C ALA A 77 4.71 0.80 -9.63
N VAL A 78 3.52 0.87 -10.24
CA VAL A 78 2.85 2.11 -10.61
C VAL A 78 1.43 2.14 -10.04
N HIS A 79 0.94 3.34 -9.71
CA HIS A 79 -0.44 3.62 -9.36
C HIS A 79 -1.08 4.55 -10.37
N GLY A 80 -2.38 4.36 -10.62
CA GLY A 80 -3.12 5.24 -11.50
C GLY A 80 -4.62 5.24 -11.26
N PHE A 81 -5.14 6.45 -11.16
CA PHE A 81 -6.56 6.73 -10.95
C PHE A 81 -7.04 7.71 -12.03
N PRO A 82 -7.08 7.25 -13.31
CA PRO A 82 -7.58 8.07 -14.39
C PRO A 82 -9.04 8.43 -14.11
N LEU A 83 -9.45 9.63 -14.50
CA LEU A 83 -10.75 10.25 -14.23
C LEU A 83 -10.96 10.72 -12.77
N ASP A 84 -10.12 10.35 -11.83
CA ASP A 84 -10.21 10.77 -10.42
C ASP A 84 -9.07 11.74 -10.06
N TRP A 85 -7.90 11.24 -9.65
CA TRP A 85 -6.75 12.09 -9.27
C TRP A 85 -5.83 12.39 -10.42
N ASN A 86 -5.64 11.42 -11.30
CA ASN A 86 -4.80 11.61 -12.47
C ASN A 86 -5.63 12.19 -13.61
N LEU A 87 -5.23 13.33 -14.13
CA LEU A 87 -5.95 14.05 -15.18
C LEU A 87 -5.64 13.54 -16.60
N TRP A 88 -5.21 12.26 -16.73
CA TRP A 88 -5.02 11.62 -18.03
C TRP A 88 -6.17 10.64 -18.34
N PRO A 89 -6.50 10.43 -19.62
CA PRO A 89 -7.61 9.57 -20.01
C PRO A 89 -7.26 8.09 -19.77
N ILE A 90 -8.24 7.28 -19.34
CA ILE A 90 -8.06 5.87 -19.00
C ILE A 90 -7.37 5.04 -20.12
N HIS A 91 -7.61 5.39 -21.39
CA HIS A 91 -6.98 4.69 -22.51
C HIS A 91 -5.48 4.98 -22.68
N ALA A 92 -4.92 5.92 -21.93
CA ALA A 92 -3.49 6.16 -21.91
C ALA A 92 -2.70 5.16 -21.02
N TRP A 93 -3.35 4.21 -20.35
CA TRP A 93 -2.66 3.19 -19.56
C TRP A 93 -1.51 2.49 -20.29
N PRO A 94 -1.67 1.99 -21.54
CA PRO A 94 -0.56 1.34 -22.26
C PRO A 94 0.65 2.26 -22.46
N ASP A 95 0.41 3.54 -22.74
CA ASP A 95 1.47 4.54 -22.92
C ASP A 95 2.19 4.81 -21.60
N LYS A 96 1.45 4.90 -20.48
CA LYS A 96 2.02 5.07 -19.15
C LYS A 96 2.90 3.89 -18.71
N ILE A 97 2.51 2.67 -19.04
CA ILE A 97 3.36 1.48 -18.81
C ILE A 97 4.60 1.55 -19.70
N ALA A 98 4.43 1.88 -20.99
CA ALA A 98 5.55 1.98 -21.94
C ALA A 98 6.58 3.05 -21.55
N GLU A 99 6.16 4.18 -20.97
CA GLU A 99 7.06 5.21 -20.44
C GLU A 99 8.00 4.63 -19.36
N ILE A 100 7.51 3.75 -18.49
CA ILE A 100 8.31 3.10 -17.44
C ILE A 100 9.15 1.96 -18.00
N GLU A 101 8.60 1.12 -18.89
CA GLU A 101 9.37 0.07 -19.58
C GLU A 101 10.61 0.64 -20.29
N ALA A 102 10.50 1.82 -20.89
CA ALA A 102 11.60 2.47 -21.58
C ALA A 102 12.79 2.80 -20.66
N VAL A 103 12.53 3.06 -19.37
CA VAL A 103 13.58 3.41 -18.39
C VAL A 103 14.02 2.23 -17.53
N VAL A 104 13.21 1.15 -17.43
CA VAL A 104 13.54 -0.07 -16.69
C VAL A 104 13.20 -1.35 -17.50
N PRO A 105 13.81 -1.53 -18.69
CA PRO A 105 13.46 -2.64 -19.58
C PRO A 105 13.82 -4.04 -19.02
N ASP A 106 14.58 -4.08 -17.95
CA ASP A 106 15.07 -5.26 -17.25
C ASP A 106 14.21 -5.64 -16.02
N LYS A 107 13.15 -4.89 -15.75
CA LYS A 107 12.28 -5.11 -14.57
C LYS A 107 10.84 -5.43 -14.97
N GLU A 108 10.17 -6.23 -14.15
CA GLU A 108 8.72 -6.37 -14.25
C GLU A 108 8.06 -5.05 -13.82
N ILE A 109 6.94 -4.71 -14.47
CA ILE A 109 6.11 -3.57 -14.06
C ILE A 109 4.77 -4.11 -13.58
N TRP A 110 4.36 -3.71 -12.38
CA TRP A 110 3.07 -4.05 -11.80
C TRP A 110 2.23 -2.78 -11.59
N ALA A 111 0.93 -2.87 -11.86
CA ALA A 111 -0.03 -1.82 -11.51
C ALA A 111 -0.66 -2.16 -10.14
N THR A 112 -0.03 -1.68 -9.07
CA THR A 112 -0.35 -2.10 -7.70
C THR A 112 -1.49 -1.34 -7.04
N GLU A 113 -1.93 -0.24 -7.67
CA GLU A 113 -3.22 0.39 -7.44
C GLU A 113 -3.77 0.94 -8.75
N VAL A 114 -4.97 0.51 -9.08
CA VAL A 114 -5.75 1.09 -10.18
C VAL A 114 -7.19 1.29 -9.69
N GLY A 115 -7.83 2.36 -10.09
CA GLY A 115 -9.19 2.60 -9.66
C GLY A 115 -9.89 3.68 -10.47
N VAL A 116 -11.21 3.61 -10.46
CA VAL A 116 -12.13 4.64 -10.93
C VAL A 116 -13.27 4.71 -9.92
N GLY A 117 -13.53 5.90 -9.39
CA GLY A 117 -14.58 6.12 -8.40
C GLY A 117 -15.98 6.10 -9.00
N SER A 118 -16.97 5.70 -8.19
CA SER A 118 -18.40 5.78 -8.52
C SER A 118 -19.00 7.15 -8.18
N PHE A 119 -18.18 8.16 -7.90
CA PHE A 119 -18.64 9.50 -7.56
C PHE A 119 -19.50 10.09 -8.67
N GLY A 120 -20.76 10.36 -8.36
CA GLY A 120 -21.74 10.92 -9.27
C GLY A 120 -22.50 9.89 -10.13
N ALA A 121 -21.90 8.77 -10.53
CA ALA A 121 -22.55 7.71 -11.28
C ALA A 121 -21.80 6.37 -11.17
N GLU A 122 -22.49 5.29 -10.83
CA GLU A 122 -21.87 3.95 -10.72
C GLU A 122 -21.41 3.39 -12.07
N GLU A 123 -22.08 3.77 -13.16
CA GLU A 123 -21.74 3.35 -14.51
C GLU A 123 -20.32 3.78 -14.92
N VAL A 124 -19.81 4.86 -14.34
CA VAL A 124 -18.42 5.30 -14.55
C VAL A 124 -17.45 4.29 -13.95
N GLN A 125 -17.75 3.75 -12.77
CA GLN A 125 -16.91 2.71 -12.14
C GLN A 125 -17.01 1.39 -12.91
N VAL A 126 -18.21 0.98 -13.36
CA VAL A 126 -18.41 -0.18 -14.24
C VAL A 126 -17.54 -0.08 -15.49
N PHE A 127 -17.60 1.08 -16.18
CA PHE A 127 -16.72 1.35 -17.32
C PHE A 127 -15.24 1.26 -16.91
N GLY A 128 -14.87 1.82 -15.77
CA GLY A 128 -13.52 1.82 -15.24
C GLY A 128 -12.96 0.41 -15.04
N VAL A 129 -13.71 -0.49 -14.41
CA VAL A 129 -13.32 -1.90 -14.20
C VAL A 129 -13.09 -2.60 -15.54
N ARG A 130 -14.07 -2.55 -16.45
CA ARG A 130 -13.98 -3.20 -17.77
C ARG A 130 -12.79 -2.67 -18.55
N ARG A 131 -12.66 -1.34 -18.63
CA ARG A 131 -11.62 -0.72 -19.46
C ARG A 131 -10.22 -0.95 -18.89
N THR A 132 -10.05 -0.91 -17.57
CA THR A 132 -8.78 -1.24 -16.93
C THR A 132 -8.38 -2.70 -17.20
N ALA A 133 -9.33 -3.64 -17.08
CA ALA A 133 -9.09 -5.05 -17.38
C ALA A 133 -8.61 -5.25 -18.84
N GLU A 134 -9.31 -4.65 -19.80
CA GLU A 134 -8.94 -4.73 -21.22
C GLU A 134 -7.54 -4.17 -21.52
N LEU A 135 -7.13 -3.11 -20.83
CA LEU A 135 -5.88 -2.40 -21.11
C LEU A 135 -4.66 -3.00 -20.39
N LEU A 136 -4.86 -3.61 -19.21
CA LEU A 136 -3.75 -3.98 -18.34
C LEU A 136 -3.58 -5.49 -18.13
N LEU A 137 -4.64 -6.33 -18.13
CA LEU A 137 -4.51 -7.73 -17.72
C LEU A 137 -3.60 -8.58 -18.61
N ASP A 138 -3.45 -8.23 -19.89
CA ASP A 138 -2.52 -8.89 -20.81
C ASP A 138 -1.24 -8.07 -21.01
N ARG A 139 -1.08 -6.95 -20.31
CA ARG A 139 0.04 -6.02 -20.47
C ARG A 139 1.06 -6.10 -19.34
N VAL A 140 0.59 -6.29 -18.09
CA VAL A 140 1.44 -6.40 -16.91
C VAL A 140 1.10 -7.63 -16.08
N PRO A 141 2.09 -8.23 -15.36
CA PRO A 141 1.88 -9.47 -14.61
C PRO A 141 0.90 -9.37 -13.44
N ARG A 142 0.77 -8.19 -12.84
CA ARG A 142 -0.12 -7.94 -11.70
C ARG A 142 -0.82 -6.59 -11.85
N VAL A 143 -2.13 -6.62 -11.61
CA VAL A 143 -3.01 -5.44 -11.52
C VAL A 143 -3.85 -5.60 -10.27
N PHE A 144 -3.91 -4.56 -9.42
CA PHE A 144 -4.71 -4.57 -8.19
C PHE A 144 -5.72 -3.43 -8.21
N TRP A 145 -7.01 -3.76 -8.16
CA TRP A 145 -8.08 -2.78 -8.05
C TRP A 145 -8.15 -2.18 -6.64
N TYR A 146 -8.20 -0.87 -6.55
CA TYR A 146 -8.38 -0.12 -5.32
C TYR A 146 -9.83 0.36 -5.24
N SER A 147 -10.70 -0.14 -4.36
CA SER A 147 -10.50 -1.08 -3.27
C SER A 147 -11.74 -1.96 -3.10
N LEU A 148 -11.79 -2.81 -2.06
CA LEU A 148 -12.99 -3.61 -1.76
C LEU A 148 -14.10 -2.73 -1.19
N PHE A 149 -13.80 -1.96 -0.13
CA PHE A 149 -14.77 -1.12 0.55
C PHE A 149 -14.54 0.36 0.29
N ASP A 150 -15.63 1.11 0.19
CA ASP A 150 -15.58 2.56 0.28
C ASP A 150 -15.01 2.98 1.65
N LEU A 151 -14.34 4.12 1.67
CA LEU A 151 -13.97 4.76 2.93
C LEU A 151 -15.23 5.30 3.61
N PRO A 152 -15.34 5.19 4.95
CA PRO A 152 -16.40 5.85 5.71
C PRO A 152 -16.38 7.36 5.46
N GLN A 153 -17.55 7.99 5.41
CA GLN A 153 -17.65 9.44 5.16
C GLN A 153 -16.98 10.31 6.25
N GLU A 154 -16.82 9.71 7.43
CA GLU A 154 -16.14 10.30 8.58
C GLU A 154 -14.62 10.22 8.49
N TRP A 155 -14.11 9.39 7.54
CA TRP A 155 -12.67 9.23 7.39
C TRP A 155 -11.99 10.57 7.08
N GLY A 156 -10.92 10.88 7.79
CA GLY A 156 -10.06 12.02 7.54
C GLY A 156 -8.68 11.55 7.06
N ALA A 157 -8.12 12.25 6.08
CA ALA A 157 -6.75 11.98 5.66
C ALA A 157 -5.78 12.27 6.83
N THR A 158 -4.93 11.30 7.15
CA THR A 158 -3.90 11.40 8.19
C THR A 158 -2.55 11.83 7.64
N THR A 159 -2.47 12.10 6.34
CA THR A 159 -1.26 12.57 5.67
C THR A 159 -0.97 14.03 6.03
N ARG A 160 0.31 14.34 6.30
CA ARG A 160 0.77 15.71 6.60
C ARG A 160 0.49 16.68 5.44
N HIS A 161 0.69 16.21 4.23
CA HIS A 161 0.40 16.96 3.01
C HIS A 161 -0.79 16.33 2.30
N ARG A 162 -1.80 17.13 1.95
CA ARG A 162 -2.97 16.64 1.22
C ARG A 162 -2.60 16.29 -0.22
N GLU A 163 -3.04 15.13 -0.67
CA GLU A 163 -2.88 14.69 -2.07
C GLU A 163 -3.75 15.49 -3.03
N ALA A 164 -4.99 15.74 -2.62
CA ALA A 164 -6.02 16.33 -3.45
C ALA A 164 -6.91 17.28 -2.67
N GLU A 165 -7.52 18.21 -3.41
CA GLU A 165 -8.49 19.16 -2.87
C GLU A 165 -9.76 19.15 -3.73
N GLY A 166 -10.86 19.71 -3.20
CA GLY A 166 -12.12 19.82 -3.90
C GLY A 166 -12.72 18.46 -4.27
N SER A 167 -13.19 18.33 -5.51
CA SER A 167 -13.89 17.12 -5.96
C SER A 167 -13.00 15.87 -5.97
N SER A 168 -11.72 16.01 -6.20
CA SER A 168 -10.77 14.87 -6.20
C SER A 168 -10.63 14.26 -4.82
N TYR A 169 -10.64 15.08 -3.76
CA TYR A 169 -10.66 14.59 -2.39
C TYR A 169 -11.93 13.77 -2.10
N TYR A 170 -13.10 14.27 -2.50
CA TYR A 170 -14.37 13.56 -2.26
C TYR A 170 -14.48 12.25 -3.05
N ARG A 171 -13.86 12.14 -4.22
CA ARG A 171 -13.86 10.90 -5.03
C ARG A 171 -13.20 9.73 -4.32
N HIS A 172 -12.24 10.01 -3.42
CA HIS A 172 -11.56 8.98 -2.62
C HIS A 172 -12.53 8.09 -1.83
N PHE A 173 -13.66 8.65 -1.38
CA PHE A 173 -14.67 7.91 -0.63
C PHE A 173 -15.50 6.93 -1.48
N TYR A 174 -15.32 6.89 -2.80
CA TYR A 174 -16.16 6.15 -3.74
C TYR A 174 -15.39 5.15 -4.60
N LEU A 175 -14.19 4.78 -4.23
CA LEU A 175 -13.34 3.85 -5.00
C LEU A 175 -13.64 2.37 -4.72
N GLY A 176 -14.26 2.06 -3.59
CA GLY A 176 -14.65 0.69 -3.22
C GLY A 176 -15.66 0.07 -4.18
N LEU A 177 -15.64 -1.26 -4.28
CA LEU A 177 -16.66 -2.05 -4.98
C LEU A 177 -17.91 -2.28 -4.13
N ILE A 178 -17.77 -2.09 -2.83
CA ILE A 178 -18.81 -2.23 -1.80
C ILE A 178 -18.87 -0.92 -1.01
N ARG A 179 -20.07 -0.41 -0.79
CA ARG A 179 -20.27 0.82 -0.01
C ARG A 179 -19.88 0.62 1.46
N ALA A 180 -19.66 1.71 2.16
CA ALA A 180 -19.33 1.68 3.59
C ALA A 180 -20.40 0.99 4.47
N ASP A 181 -21.65 0.95 4.02
CA ASP A 181 -22.75 0.25 4.66
C ASP A 181 -22.83 -1.26 4.32
N GLY A 182 -21.88 -1.78 3.55
CA GLY A 182 -21.80 -3.17 3.12
C GLY A 182 -22.61 -3.51 1.87
N THR A 183 -23.31 -2.54 1.24
CA THR A 183 -24.09 -2.81 0.02
C THR A 183 -23.19 -2.84 -1.23
N PRO A 184 -23.31 -3.87 -2.09
CA PRO A 184 -22.58 -3.95 -3.34
C PRO A 184 -22.92 -2.80 -4.30
N LYS A 185 -21.92 -2.37 -5.08
CA LYS A 185 -22.12 -1.48 -6.23
C LYS A 185 -22.23 -2.29 -7.52
N ALA A 186 -22.77 -1.67 -8.57
CA ALA A 186 -22.92 -2.32 -9.87
C ALA A 186 -21.59 -2.87 -10.43
N ALA A 187 -20.47 -2.19 -10.21
CA ALA A 187 -19.14 -2.59 -10.67
C ALA A 187 -18.64 -3.91 -10.05
N LEU A 188 -19.23 -4.38 -8.93
CA LEU A 188 -18.83 -5.63 -8.28
C LEU A 188 -19.06 -6.84 -9.20
N GLU A 189 -20.15 -6.85 -9.99
CA GLU A 189 -20.45 -7.95 -10.91
C GLU A 189 -19.41 -8.02 -12.05
N ASP A 190 -18.98 -6.89 -12.55
CA ASP A 190 -17.94 -6.81 -13.59
C ASP A 190 -16.57 -7.20 -13.06
N TYR A 191 -16.24 -6.76 -11.84
CA TYR A 191 -15.00 -7.16 -11.18
C TYR A 191 -14.96 -8.68 -10.93
N ALA A 192 -16.07 -9.28 -10.51
CA ALA A 192 -16.15 -10.72 -10.26
C ALA A 192 -15.79 -11.58 -11.49
N GLN A 193 -15.97 -11.06 -12.71
CA GLN A 193 -15.62 -11.75 -13.96
C GLN A 193 -14.10 -11.80 -14.23
N VAL A 194 -13.32 -10.98 -13.53
CA VAL A 194 -11.87 -10.83 -13.72
C VAL A 194 -11.09 -10.95 -12.42
N ALA A 195 -11.75 -11.26 -11.31
CA ALA A 195 -11.17 -11.28 -9.96
C ALA A 195 -10.05 -12.31 -9.76
N ASP A 196 -10.03 -13.37 -10.57
CA ASP A 196 -8.96 -14.37 -10.61
C ASP A 196 -7.67 -13.85 -11.27
N ARG A 197 -7.77 -12.80 -12.10
CA ARG A 197 -6.66 -12.16 -12.85
C ARG A 197 -6.37 -10.76 -12.35
N MET A 198 -7.38 -9.97 -12.01
CA MET A 198 -7.26 -8.66 -11.39
C MET A 198 -7.32 -8.83 -9.87
N GLY A 199 -6.18 -8.68 -9.22
CA GLY A 199 -6.09 -8.68 -7.77
C GLY A 199 -6.86 -7.52 -7.14
N LEU A 200 -6.94 -7.54 -5.83
CA LEU A 200 -7.61 -6.52 -5.04
C LEU A 200 -6.60 -5.85 -4.10
N MET A 201 -6.66 -4.55 -3.97
CA MET A 201 -6.00 -3.82 -2.90
C MET A 201 -7.00 -3.60 -1.76
N GLN A 202 -6.66 -4.03 -0.55
CA GLN A 202 -7.39 -3.72 0.67
C GLN A 202 -6.41 -3.52 1.81
N TRP A 203 -6.38 -2.31 2.34
CA TRP A 203 -5.65 -2.01 3.56
C TRP A 203 -6.50 -2.35 4.77
N PHE A 204 -5.92 -3.04 5.74
CA PHE A 204 -6.52 -3.28 7.04
C PHE A 204 -5.81 -2.40 8.07
N HIS A 205 -6.58 -1.52 8.71
CA HIS A 205 -6.06 -0.75 9.83
C HIS A 205 -5.81 -1.67 11.04
N PHE A 206 -5.09 -1.17 12.02
CA PHE A 206 -4.82 -1.95 13.23
C PHE A 206 -6.13 -2.37 13.90
N GLU A 207 -6.29 -3.70 14.10
CA GLU A 207 -7.52 -4.30 14.64
C GLU A 207 -8.79 -4.00 13.81
N ASP A 208 -8.66 -3.89 12.48
CA ASP A 208 -9.78 -3.59 11.59
C ASP A 208 -10.91 -4.64 11.76
N PRO A 209 -12.10 -4.22 12.22
CA PRO A 209 -13.22 -5.14 12.45
C PRO A 209 -13.77 -5.74 11.15
N ARG A 210 -13.42 -5.19 9.98
CA ARG A 210 -13.91 -5.67 8.69
C ARG A 210 -13.04 -6.76 8.08
N LEU A 211 -11.97 -7.22 8.76
CA LEU A 211 -11.06 -8.24 8.22
C LEU A 211 -11.81 -9.51 7.77
N ASP A 212 -12.65 -10.06 8.65
CA ASP A 212 -13.37 -11.31 8.38
C ASP A 212 -14.40 -11.13 7.25
N ASP A 213 -15.10 -10.00 7.20
CA ASP A 213 -16.04 -9.65 6.13
C ASP A 213 -15.31 -9.48 4.80
N ALA A 214 -14.15 -8.82 4.80
CA ALA A 214 -13.33 -8.65 3.61
C ALA A 214 -12.87 -10.01 3.05
N VAL A 215 -12.39 -10.91 3.93
CA VAL A 215 -11.98 -12.27 3.54
C VAL A 215 -13.16 -13.04 2.93
N ALA A 216 -14.34 -12.96 3.55
CA ALA A 216 -15.53 -13.62 3.03
C ALA A 216 -15.93 -13.10 1.63
N TRP A 217 -15.88 -11.77 1.42
CA TRP A 217 -16.14 -11.17 0.11
C TRP A 217 -15.09 -11.58 -0.93
N MET A 218 -13.81 -11.50 -0.61
CA MET A 218 -12.74 -11.86 -1.53
C MET A 218 -12.83 -13.33 -1.96
N LYS A 219 -13.10 -14.25 -1.03
CA LYS A 219 -13.34 -15.68 -1.34
C LYS A 219 -14.56 -15.88 -2.23
N ARG A 220 -15.67 -15.18 -1.95
CA ARG A 220 -16.89 -15.25 -2.76
C ARG A 220 -16.67 -14.73 -4.19
N LEU A 221 -15.85 -13.71 -4.35
CA LEU A 221 -15.50 -13.13 -5.66
C LEU A 221 -14.47 -13.94 -6.44
N GLY A 222 -13.81 -14.91 -5.80
CA GLY A 222 -12.73 -15.69 -6.42
C GLY A 222 -11.42 -14.89 -6.56
N VAL A 223 -11.20 -13.89 -5.72
CA VAL A 223 -9.95 -13.12 -5.69
C VAL A 223 -8.80 -14.08 -5.40
N ARG A 224 -7.75 -14.01 -6.21
CA ARG A 224 -6.54 -14.79 -6.05
C ARG A 224 -5.38 -13.97 -5.49
N HIS A 225 -5.20 -12.77 -6.02
CA HIS A 225 -4.09 -11.89 -5.66
C HIS A 225 -4.60 -10.75 -4.79
N LEU A 226 -3.96 -10.54 -3.64
CA LEU A 226 -4.28 -9.47 -2.70
C LEU A 226 -3.06 -8.59 -2.48
N ARG A 227 -3.25 -7.28 -2.52
CA ARG A 227 -2.30 -6.33 -1.96
C ARG A 227 -2.85 -5.77 -0.65
N THR A 228 -2.03 -5.82 0.39
CA THR A 228 -2.33 -5.25 1.71
C THR A 228 -1.06 -4.65 2.32
N GLY A 229 -1.06 -4.33 3.59
CA GLY A 229 0.12 -3.80 4.25
C GLY A 229 0.28 -4.23 5.71
N LEU A 230 1.52 -4.14 6.17
CA LEU A 230 1.89 -4.20 7.58
C LEU A 230 2.67 -2.92 7.90
N SER A 231 2.10 -2.10 8.78
CA SER A 231 2.67 -0.82 9.17
C SER A 231 3.83 -1.02 10.15
N TRP A 232 5.02 -0.50 9.80
CA TRP A 232 6.15 -0.49 10.73
C TRP A 232 5.83 0.33 11.98
N ALA A 233 5.14 1.46 11.84
CA ALA A 233 4.70 2.26 12.98
C ALA A 233 3.79 1.47 13.94
N ASP A 234 2.89 0.64 13.38
CA ASP A 234 1.99 -0.18 14.21
C ASP A 234 2.70 -1.34 14.91
N SER A 235 3.88 -1.78 14.45
CA SER A 235 4.62 -2.87 15.08
C SER A 235 5.07 -2.57 16.53
N PHE A 236 5.04 -1.30 16.93
CA PHE A 236 5.36 -0.85 18.29
C PHE A 236 4.12 -0.72 19.19
N ARG A 237 2.92 -0.98 18.66
CA ARG A 237 1.68 -0.92 19.46
C ARG A 237 1.55 -2.14 20.38
N PRO A 238 0.85 -2.02 21.51
CA PRO A 238 0.44 -3.19 22.28
C PRO A 238 -0.30 -4.19 21.41
N ASN A 239 0.00 -5.48 21.56
CA ASN A 239 -0.61 -6.59 20.80
C ASN A 239 -0.40 -6.50 19.26
N ALA A 240 0.61 -5.77 18.79
CA ALA A 240 0.85 -5.60 17.34
C ALA A 240 1.06 -6.96 16.65
N LEU A 241 1.83 -7.85 17.26
CA LEU A 241 2.08 -9.17 16.68
C LEU A 241 0.82 -10.04 16.62
N ASP A 242 -0.01 -9.99 17.66
CA ASP A 242 -1.26 -10.75 17.68
C ASP A 242 -2.19 -10.29 16.55
N TRP A 243 -2.21 -8.98 16.27
CA TRP A 243 -2.94 -8.43 15.14
C TRP A 243 -2.34 -8.86 13.80
N PHE A 244 -1.04 -8.73 13.61
CA PHE A 244 -0.37 -9.12 12.37
C PHE A 244 -0.52 -10.62 12.10
N ASP A 245 -0.38 -11.46 13.14
CA ASP A 245 -0.61 -12.90 13.03
C ASP A 245 -2.04 -13.21 12.61
N ARG A 246 -3.04 -12.59 13.24
CA ARG A 246 -4.44 -12.74 12.87
C ARG A 246 -4.70 -12.30 11.42
N GLN A 247 -4.17 -11.15 11.02
CA GLN A 247 -4.32 -10.65 9.65
C GLN A 247 -3.70 -11.61 8.64
N MET A 248 -2.47 -12.03 8.85
CA MET A 248 -1.75 -12.91 7.91
C MET A 248 -2.35 -14.33 7.88
N GLU A 249 -2.83 -14.85 9.00
CA GLU A 249 -3.56 -16.12 9.06
C GLU A 249 -4.89 -16.06 8.27
N ALA A 250 -5.67 -15.01 8.47
CA ALA A 250 -6.94 -14.81 7.75
C ALA A 250 -6.73 -14.68 6.23
N LEU A 251 -5.58 -14.16 5.80
CA LEU A 251 -5.23 -13.94 4.40
C LEU A 251 -4.40 -15.09 3.78
N ALA A 252 -4.19 -16.20 4.47
CA ALA A 252 -3.30 -17.29 4.04
C ALA A 252 -3.69 -17.94 2.70
N ASP A 253 -4.96 -17.89 2.33
CA ASP A 253 -5.47 -18.47 1.08
C ASP A 253 -5.19 -17.60 -0.17
N PHE A 254 -4.68 -16.39 0.00
CA PHE A 254 -4.40 -15.46 -1.10
C PHE A 254 -2.89 -15.39 -1.42
N ASP A 255 -2.56 -15.17 -2.69
CA ASP A 255 -1.21 -14.75 -3.10
C ASP A 255 -1.06 -13.27 -2.75
N THR A 256 -0.31 -12.98 -1.68
CA THR A 256 -0.33 -11.66 -1.06
C THR A 256 0.93 -10.85 -1.40
N THR A 257 0.73 -9.64 -1.91
CA THR A 257 1.74 -8.58 -1.94
C THR A 257 1.60 -7.74 -0.68
N VAL A 258 2.59 -7.80 0.20
CA VAL A 258 2.57 -7.06 1.48
C VAL A 258 3.39 -5.78 1.34
N THR A 259 2.76 -4.64 1.57
CA THR A 259 3.42 -3.34 1.63
C THR A 259 3.94 -3.08 3.03
N PHE A 260 5.25 -2.84 3.17
CA PHE A 260 5.89 -2.37 4.39
C PHE A 260 6.09 -0.85 4.29
N CYS A 261 5.54 -0.10 5.21
CA CYS A 261 5.64 1.36 5.21
C CYS A 261 5.37 1.95 6.60
N PHE A 262 5.43 3.28 6.67
CA PHE A 262 5.17 4.12 7.83
C PHE A 262 6.23 4.05 8.92
N THR A 263 6.98 5.14 9.04
CA THR A 263 8.02 5.27 10.05
C THR A 263 7.40 5.52 11.44
N PRO A 264 7.80 4.77 12.47
CA PRO A 264 7.44 5.11 13.85
C PRO A 264 7.92 6.51 14.21
N GLU A 265 7.12 7.28 14.94
CA GLU A 265 7.43 8.67 15.29
C GLU A 265 8.81 8.83 15.93
N HIS A 266 9.16 7.95 16.86
CA HIS A 266 10.44 7.99 17.59
C HIS A 266 11.65 7.60 16.74
N LEU A 267 11.47 7.01 15.54
CA LEU A 267 12.52 6.61 14.61
C LEU A 267 12.65 7.51 13.39
N GLY A 268 11.70 8.43 13.19
CA GLY A 268 11.66 9.32 12.04
C GLY A 268 12.52 10.58 12.18
N GLU A 269 12.95 11.15 11.08
CA GLU A 269 13.55 12.50 11.03
C GLU A 269 12.55 13.56 11.50
N GLY A 270 11.28 13.43 11.14
CA GLY A 270 10.15 14.16 11.67
C GLY A 270 9.24 13.28 12.51
N ARG A 271 8.18 13.87 13.09
CA ARG A 271 7.23 13.15 13.96
C ARG A 271 6.14 12.41 13.19
N HIS A 272 5.89 12.77 11.94
CA HIS A 272 4.84 12.15 11.14
C HIS A 272 5.30 10.82 10.55
N HIS A 273 4.40 9.84 10.45
CA HIS A 273 4.71 8.50 9.93
C HIS A 273 5.17 8.46 8.46
N THR A 274 4.98 9.54 7.69
CA THR A 274 5.53 9.70 6.33
C THR A 274 6.94 10.27 6.31
N SER A 275 7.52 10.59 7.48
CA SER A 275 8.89 11.06 7.57
C SER A 275 9.89 9.95 7.27
N PRO A 276 11.01 10.26 6.63
CA PRO A 276 12.12 9.31 6.49
C PRO A 276 12.61 8.80 7.85
N PRO A 277 13.04 7.53 7.93
CA PRO A 277 13.71 7.04 9.14
C PRO A 277 15.08 7.69 9.30
N ARG A 278 15.51 7.96 10.55
CA ARG A 278 16.88 8.41 10.85
C ARG A 278 17.93 7.37 10.50
N ASP A 279 17.58 6.10 10.68
CA ASP A 279 18.42 4.96 10.31
C ASP A 279 17.63 4.02 9.40
N PRO A 280 17.89 4.04 8.07
CA PRO A 280 17.25 3.14 7.11
C PRO A 280 17.45 1.65 7.41
N GLN A 281 18.49 1.28 8.18
CA GLN A 281 18.73 -0.11 8.56
C GLN A 281 17.60 -0.66 9.45
N GLN A 282 17.03 0.16 10.31
CA GLN A 282 15.94 -0.27 11.21
C GLN A 282 14.67 -0.67 10.41
N PHE A 283 14.38 0.03 9.31
CA PHE A 283 13.30 -0.37 8.41
C PHE A 283 13.62 -1.69 7.68
N ALA A 284 14.86 -1.86 7.25
CA ALA A 284 15.32 -3.10 6.63
C ALA A 284 15.22 -4.29 7.59
N ASP A 285 15.57 -4.10 8.87
CA ASP A 285 15.46 -5.10 9.92
C ASP A 285 13.99 -5.47 10.18
N PHE A 286 13.08 -4.50 10.18
CA PHE A 286 11.63 -4.75 10.23
C PHE A 286 11.15 -5.58 9.05
N CYS A 287 11.54 -5.22 7.81
CA CYS A 287 11.19 -6.00 6.62
C CYS A 287 11.69 -7.44 6.72
N ALA A 288 12.95 -7.63 7.11
CA ALA A 288 13.53 -8.95 7.28
C ALA A 288 12.77 -9.78 8.35
N TRP A 289 12.42 -9.15 9.46
CA TRP A 289 11.68 -9.79 10.55
C TRP A 289 10.28 -10.24 10.10
N MET A 290 9.55 -9.40 9.36
CA MET A 290 8.22 -9.74 8.83
C MET A 290 8.29 -10.87 7.80
N ILE A 291 9.31 -10.87 6.92
CA ILE A 291 9.50 -11.95 5.95
C ILE A 291 9.90 -13.24 6.65
N ASP A 292 10.76 -13.19 7.67
CA ASP A 292 11.11 -14.37 8.45
C ASP A 292 9.89 -15.00 9.14
N ARG A 293 8.99 -14.17 9.65
CA ARG A 293 7.79 -14.62 10.35
C ARG A 293 6.73 -15.20 9.43
N TYR A 294 6.44 -14.56 8.29
CA TYR A 294 5.27 -14.88 7.45
C TYR A 294 5.61 -15.52 6.10
N ALA A 295 6.85 -15.48 5.70
CA ALA A 295 7.32 -16.12 4.47
C ALA A 295 8.76 -16.61 4.63
N PRO A 296 9.04 -17.48 5.61
CA PRO A 296 10.41 -17.94 5.85
C PRO A 296 10.97 -18.67 4.62
N GLY A 297 12.23 -18.39 4.30
CA GLY A 297 12.95 -19.09 3.25
C GLY A 297 13.23 -20.57 3.62
N GLN A 298 13.58 -21.37 2.61
CA GLN A 298 13.99 -22.76 2.84
C GLN A 298 15.43 -22.80 3.41
N GLY A 299 15.62 -23.60 4.45
CA GLY A 299 16.92 -23.84 5.08
C GLY A 299 16.95 -23.43 6.55
N ALA A 300 17.89 -24.04 7.31
CA ALA A 300 18.11 -23.70 8.71
C ALA A 300 18.92 -22.40 8.79
N ARG A 301 18.33 -21.36 9.38
CA ARG A 301 19.01 -20.11 9.72
C ARG A 301 18.54 -19.65 11.10
N ALA A 302 19.30 -18.76 11.73
CA ALA A 302 18.84 -18.13 12.96
C ALA A 302 17.62 -17.25 12.68
N PRO A 303 16.58 -17.27 13.53
CA PRO A 303 15.44 -16.34 13.42
C PRO A 303 15.91 -14.89 13.44
N VAL A 304 15.25 -14.04 12.67
CA VAL A 304 15.48 -12.58 12.72
C VAL A 304 14.90 -12.05 14.02
N ALA A 305 15.69 -11.30 14.78
CA ALA A 305 15.23 -10.71 16.02
C ALA A 305 14.18 -9.61 15.73
N ALA A 306 13.19 -9.50 16.63
CA ALA A 306 12.29 -8.36 16.61
C ALA A 306 13.07 -7.06 16.88
N PRO A 307 12.66 -5.93 16.28
CA PRO A 307 13.23 -4.62 16.60
C PRO A 307 13.09 -4.32 18.09
N GLU A 308 14.14 -3.77 18.71
CA GLU A 308 14.09 -3.40 20.13
C GLU A 308 13.14 -2.21 20.34
N VAL A 309 12.23 -2.37 21.29
CA VAL A 309 11.38 -1.26 21.77
C VAL A 309 12.19 -0.50 22.82
N PRO A 310 12.41 0.83 22.66
CA PRO A 310 13.14 1.60 23.65
C PRO A 310 12.50 1.50 25.04
N ALA A 311 13.32 1.36 26.09
CA ALA A 311 12.83 1.29 27.45
C ALA A 311 12.07 2.57 27.82
N GLY A 312 10.83 2.43 28.30
CA GLY A 312 9.96 3.54 28.66
C GLY A 312 9.22 4.17 27.47
N PHE A 313 9.31 3.57 26.27
CA PHE A 313 8.50 3.98 25.15
C PHE A 313 7.04 3.56 25.41
N GLU A 314 6.17 4.53 25.62
CA GLU A 314 4.74 4.34 25.54
C GLU A 314 4.33 4.78 24.13
N PRO A 315 3.83 3.87 23.27
CA PRO A 315 3.34 4.28 21.96
C PRO A 315 2.16 5.24 22.18
N GLU A 316 2.35 6.49 21.81
CA GLU A 316 1.18 7.36 21.62
C GLU A 316 0.28 6.64 20.64
N ALA A 317 -1.02 6.57 20.96
CA ALA A 317 -1.99 6.05 20.00
C ALA A 317 -1.83 6.91 18.74
N PRO A 318 -1.35 6.35 17.61
CA PRO A 318 -1.17 7.17 16.42
C PRO A 318 -2.51 7.78 16.06
N GLU A 319 -2.51 8.96 15.43
CA GLU A 319 -3.74 9.63 14.94
C GLU A 319 -4.64 8.68 14.13
N PHE A 320 -4.10 7.59 13.64
CA PHE A 320 -4.83 6.47 13.03
C PHE A 320 -5.86 5.78 13.95
N SER A 321 -5.68 5.81 15.25
CA SER A 321 -6.68 5.23 16.18
C SER A 321 -8.03 5.95 16.13
N THR A 322 -8.04 7.19 15.65
CA THR A 322 -9.27 7.97 15.47
C THR A 322 -10.02 7.64 14.19
N LEU A 323 -9.43 6.86 13.27
CA LEU A 323 -10.10 6.45 12.03
C LEU A 323 -11.34 5.59 12.26
N HIS A 324 -11.43 4.94 13.42
CA HIS A 324 -12.59 4.13 13.81
C HIS A 324 -13.64 4.90 14.63
N LEU A 325 -13.31 6.12 15.06
CA LEU A 325 -14.24 6.95 15.80
C LEU A 325 -15.24 7.60 14.85
N ASN A 326 -16.51 7.60 15.21
CA ASN A 326 -17.50 8.42 14.52
C ASN A 326 -17.17 9.92 14.75
N ARG A 327 -17.83 10.80 13.98
CA ARG A 327 -17.55 12.25 14.02
C ARG A 327 -17.64 12.83 15.44
N ASP A 328 -18.60 12.38 16.23
CA ASP A 328 -18.83 12.91 17.59
C ASP A 328 -17.76 12.42 18.57
N GLU A 329 -17.29 11.20 18.42
CA GLU A 329 -16.18 10.63 19.19
C GLU A 329 -14.85 11.32 18.86
N ARG A 330 -14.59 11.65 17.57
CA ARG A 330 -13.41 12.46 17.18
C ARG A 330 -13.44 13.84 17.79
N LEU A 331 -14.58 14.53 17.68
CA LEU A 331 -14.74 15.86 18.26
C LEU A 331 -14.64 15.84 19.78
N ALA A 332 -15.00 14.74 20.44
CA ALA A 332 -14.81 14.54 21.87
C ALA A 332 -13.34 14.31 22.23
N ALA A 333 -12.61 13.50 21.45
CA ALA A 333 -11.18 13.25 21.62
C ALA A 333 -10.36 14.54 21.40
N GLU A 334 -10.65 15.32 20.35
CA GLU A 334 -10.01 16.61 20.09
C GLU A 334 -10.24 17.64 21.22
N ARG A 335 -11.43 17.65 21.82
CA ARG A 335 -11.74 18.54 22.96
C ARG A 335 -11.08 18.12 24.27
N SER A 336 -10.74 16.85 24.44
CA SER A 336 -10.03 16.36 25.63
C SER A 336 -8.51 16.48 25.50
N ALA A 337 -7.97 16.66 24.29
CA ALA A 337 -6.56 16.88 24.02
C ALA A 337 -6.17 18.37 23.95
N ALA A 338 -7.13 19.29 23.97
CA ALA A 338 -6.95 20.74 24.02
C ALA A 338 -7.12 21.29 25.45
#